data_a33e75334518fdd914accc31d6c61cb3
#
_entry.id   a33e75334518fdd914accc31d6c61cb3
#
_cell.length_a   1.000
_cell.length_b   1.000
_cell.length_c   1.000
_cell.angle_alpha   90.00
_cell.angle_beta   90.00
_cell.angle_gamma   90.00
#
_symmetry.space_group_name_H-M   'P 1'
#
loop_
_entity.id
_entity.type
_entity.pdbx_description
1 polymer ?
#
loop_
_entity_poly.entity_id
_entity_poly.type
_entity_poly.pdbx_seq_one_letter_code
_entity_poly.pdbx_strand_id
1 'polypeptide(L)'
;MPDQVKDFCKTYGVSNDEVWPVPGGKAYAIKHSALERIAADLKIEFDKPQIIEGSSADKTVTLLVTGSMPDGRAEWTFGEASPANNKNQYPWAMAEKRAKDRIILKLLKSHGAIYSEDELSEAPMRGKATPEAAPRQSSNALKKNSPDLWPKLETAVRSAPDIDALTVLWEDSEEMAATWPRTWQDARWELFEVRTGELQARAA
;
A
#
# COMPACT_ATOMS: atom_id res chain seq x y z
N MET A 1 12.33 16.19 21.37
CA MET A 1 12.50 14.81 20.86
C MET A 1 12.07 13.85 21.95
N PRO A 2 11.17 12.87 21.70
CA PRO A 2 10.77 11.84 22.66
C PRO A 2 11.96 10.96 23.07
N ASP A 3 11.91 10.42 24.28
CA ASP A 3 13.06 9.63 24.79
C ASP A 3 13.34 8.39 23.94
N GLN A 4 12.30 7.73 23.43
CA GLN A 4 12.45 6.60 22.50
C GLN A 4 13.29 6.96 21.25
N VAL A 5 13.08 8.14 20.67
CA VAL A 5 13.82 8.60 19.48
C VAL A 5 15.24 9.00 19.86
N LYS A 6 15.45 9.63 21.04
CA LYS A 6 16.78 9.95 21.55
C LYS A 6 17.61 8.69 21.80
N ASP A 7 16.99 7.69 22.42
CA ASP A 7 17.64 6.40 22.68
C ASP A 7 18.00 5.68 21.40
N PHE A 8 17.11 5.71 20.40
CA PHE A 8 17.41 5.18 19.07
C PHE A 8 18.61 5.89 18.44
N CYS A 9 18.60 7.22 18.40
CA CYS A 9 19.71 8.00 17.83
C CYS A 9 21.04 7.70 18.55
N LYS A 10 21.02 7.64 19.87
CA LYS A 10 22.21 7.33 20.68
C LYS A 10 22.70 5.90 20.42
N THR A 11 21.80 4.93 20.36
CA THR A 11 22.14 3.50 20.18
C THR A 11 22.75 3.24 18.81
N TYR A 12 22.22 3.87 17.77
CA TYR A 12 22.62 3.61 16.39
C TYR A 12 23.47 4.72 15.76
N GLY A 13 23.98 5.66 16.57
CA GLY A 13 24.88 6.71 16.09
C GLY A 13 24.23 7.65 15.06
N VAL A 14 22.93 7.91 15.19
CA VAL A 14 22.19 8.83 14.29
C VAL A 14 22.41 10.25 14.73
N SER A 15 22.91 11.09 13.84
CA SER A 15 23.15 12.52 14.10
C SER A 15 21.88 13.36 14.00
N ASN A 16 21.92 14.55 14.59
CA ASN A 16 20.75 15.44 14.62
C ASN A 16 20.32 15.95 13.23
N ASP A 17 21.22 15.94 12.25
CA ASP A 17 20.93 16.32 10.87
C ASP A 17 20.39 15.15 10.02
N GLU A 18 20.40 13.93 10.58
CA GLU A 18 19.85 12.74 9.97
C GLU A 18 18.42 12.43 10.43
N VAL A 19 17.91 13.13 11.46
CA VAL A 19 16.58 12.90 12.03
C VAL A 19 15.90 14.22 12.33
N TRP A 20 14.60 14.35 11.96
CA TRP A 20 13.81 15.57 12.18
C TRP A 20 12.35 15.24 12.50
N PRO A 21 11.64 16.12 13.21
CA PRO A 21 10.23 15.92 13.51
C PRO A 21 9.37 16.04 12.24
N VAL A 22 8.37 15.17 12.13
CA VAL A 22 7.37 15.26 11.07
C VAL A 22 6.37 16.37 11.41
N PRO A 23 6.13 17.33 10.50
CA PRO A 23 5.19 18.41 10.76
C PRO A 23 3.78 17.90 11.11
N GLY A 24 3.20 18.43 12.20
CA GLY A 24 1.85 18.07 12.65
C GLY A 24 1.71 16.70 13.32
N GLY A 25 2.79 15.95 13.50
CA GLY A 25 2.80 14.62 14.11
C GLY A 25 3.69 14.50 15.35
N LYS A 26 3.57 13.35 16.03
CA LYS A 26 4.47 12.93 17.11
C LYS A 26 5.64 12.08 16.60
N ALA A 27 5.66 11.80 15.31
CA ALA A 27 6.63 10.94 14.64
C ALA A 27 7.85 11.73 14.17
N TYR A 28 8.93 11.01 13.90
CA TYR A 28 10.17 11.54 13.38
C TYR A 28 10.50 10.89 12.03
N ALA A 29 11.14 11.66 11.16
CA ALA A 29 11.70 11.18 9.92
C ALA A 29 13.20 10.92 10.09
N ILE A 30 13.72 9.90 9.40
CA ILE A 30 15.15 9.59 9.35
C ILE A 30 15.61 9.48 7.90
N LYS A 31 16.84 9.92 7.62
CA LYS A 31 17.45 9.77 6.30
C LYS A 31 17.62 8.30 5.95
N HIS A 32 17.34 7.95 4.72
CA HIS A 32 17.61 6.62 4.19
C HIS A 32 19.07 6.18 4.36
N SER A 33 20.00 7.09 4.09
CA SER A 33 21.44 6.79 4.25
C SER A 33 21.85 6.39 5.68
N ALA A 34 21.15 6.93 6.69
CA ALA A 34 21.36 6.51 8.07
C ALA A 34 20.83 5.09 8.31
N LEU A 35 19.67 4.75 7.73
CA LEU A 35 19.11 3.40 7.82
C LEU A 35 19.99 2.37 7.09
N GLU A 36 20.51 2.69 5.92
CA GLU A 36 21.47 1.82 5.21
C GLU A 36 22.72 1.57 6.02
N ARG A 37 23.30 2.61 6.65
CA ARG A 37 24.46 2.47 7.54
C ARG A 37 24.14 1.54 8.71
N ILE A 38 23.02 1.76 9.39
CA ILE A 38 22.55 0.91 10.50
C ILE A 38 22.37 -0.54 10.04
N ALA A 39 21.77 -0.76 8.89
CA ALA A 39 21.59 -2.10 8.33
C ALA A 39 22.92 -2.80 8.07
N ALA A 40 23.91 -2.09 7.53
CA ALA A 40 25.26 -2.61 7.31
C ALA A 40 25.97 -2.96 8.63
N ASP A 41 25.92 -2.08 9.61
CA ASP A 41 26.55 -2.27 10.93
C ASP A 41 25.97 -3.47 11.67
N LEU A 42 24.65 -3.67 11.57
CA LEU A 42 23.91 -4.76 12.22
C LEU A 42 23.85 -6.03 11.36
N LYS A 43 24.45 -6.01 10.16
CA LYS A 43 24.45 -7.13 9.20
C LYS A 43 23.03 -7.62 8.89
N ILE A 44 22.13 -6.68 8.63
CA ILE A 44 20.77 -7.01 8.18
C ILE A 44 20.89 -7.50 6.73
N GLU A 45 20.39 -8.71 6.50
CA GLU A 45 20.33 -9.31 5.17
C GLU A 45 18.92 -9.21 4.63
N PHE A 46 18.80 -8.96 3.31
CA PHE A 46 17.52 -8.89 2.61
C PHE A 46 17.43 -9.99 1.58
N ASP A 47 16.31 -10.69 1.57
CA ASP A 47 16.01 -11.65 0.52
C ASP A 47 15.74 -10.93 -0.81
N LYS A 48 15.86 -11.69 -1.90
CA LYS A 48 15.48 -11.18 -3.23
C LYS A 48 14.01 -10.77 -3.21
N PRO A 49 13.69 -9.50 -3.56
CA PRO A 49 12.31 -9.03 -3.57
C PRO A 49 11.40 -9.88 -4.47
N GLN A 50 10.18 -10.14 -4.01
CA GLN A 50 9.13 -10.75 -4.80
C GLN A 50 8.25 -9.65 -5.40
N ILE A 51 8.05 -9.71 -6.71
CA ILE A 51 7.17 -8.78 -7.41
C ILE A 51 5.73 -9.24 -7.21
N ILE A 52 4.93 -8.45 -6.51
CA ILE A 52 3.50 -8.69 -6.32
C ILE A 52 2.71 -8.04 -7.44
N GLU A 53 3.07 -6.80 -7.79
CA GLU A 53 2.50 -6.04 -8.88
C GLU A 53 3.60 -5.19 -9.53
N GLY A 54 3.56 -5.06 -10.86
CA GLY A 54 4.52 -4.21 -11.55
C GLY A 54 4.04 -3.85 -12.95
N SER A 55 3.84 -2.55 -13.17
CA SER A 55 3.51 -1.98 -14.47
C SER A 55 4.41 -0.80 -14.76
N SER A 56 5.31 -0.96 -15.74
CA SER A 56 6.17 0.14 -16.18
C SER A 56 5.36 1.23 -16.91
N ALA A 57 4.26 0.87 -17.56
CA ALA A 57 3.39 1.82 -18.25
C ALA A 57 2.66 2.72 -17.24
N ASP A 58 2.12 2.14 -16.18
CA ASP A 58 1.37 2.84 -15.14
C ASP A 58 2.27 3.38 -14.03
N LYS A 59 3.57 3.08 -14.08
CA LYS A 59 4.55 3.43 -13.04
C LYS A 59 4.14 2.95 -11.64
N THR A 60 3.48 1.79 -11.58
CA THR A 60 3.02 1.17 -10.34
C THR A 60 3.87 -0.06 -10.04
N VAL A 61 4.34 -0.16 -8.81
CA VAL A 61 5.17 -1.28 -8.34
C VAL A 61 4.81 -1.60 -6.91
N THR A 62 4.60 -2.88 -6.63
CA THR A 62 4.48 -3.44 -5.27
C THR A 62 5.44 -4.61 -5.13
N LEU A 63 6.35 -4.49 -4.18
CA LEU A 63 7.34 -5.51 -3.85
C LEU A 63 7.10 -6.05 -2.44
N LEU A 64 7.13 -7.37 -2.28
CA LEU A 64 7.26 -8.01 -0.98
C LEU A 64 8.75 -8.21 -0.72
N VAL A 65 9.24 -7.70 0.39
CA VAL A 65 10.63 -7.84 0.84
C VAL A 65 10.66 -8.45 2.23
N THR A 66 11.60 -9.36 2.46
CA THR A 66 11.92 -9.93 3.77
C THR A 66 13.33 -9.51 4.15
N GLY A 67 13.56 -9.27 5.42
CA GLY A 67 14.90 -9.03 5.95
C GLY A 67 15.09 -9.70 7.29
N SER A 68 16.33 -10.07 7.59
CA SER A 68 16.69 -10.80 8.80
C SER A 68 17.97 -10.25 9.44
N MET A 69 18.10 -10.51 10.73
CA MET A 69 19.28 -10.18 11.53
C MET A 69 20.02 -11.46 11.93
N PRO A 70 21.34 -11.37 12.24
CA PRO A 70 22.12 -12.51 12.67
C PRO A 70 21.61 -13.22 13.94
N ASP A 71 20.79 -12.53 14.74
CA ASP A 71 20.18 -13.10 15.95
C ASP A 71 18.90 -13.92 15.68
N GLY A 72 18.53 -14.09 14.40
CA GLY A 72 17.40 -14.87 13.95
C GLY A 72 16.07 -14.08 13.86
N ARG A 73 16.04 -12.80 14.22
CA ARG A 73 14.87 -11.95 13.98
C ARG A 73 14.68 -11.73 12.50
N ALA A 74 13.47 -11.86 12.03
CA ALA A 74 13.10 -11.61 10.63
C ALA A 74 11.79 -10.82 10.57
N GLU A 75 11.70 -9.93 9.59
CA GLU A 75 10.53 -9.11 9.30
C GLU A 75 10.29 -9.06 7.80
N TRP A 76 9.06 -8.83 7.43
CA TRP A 76 8.68 -8.61 6.03
C TRP A 76 7.75 -7.40 5.89
N THR A 77 7.70 -6.84 4.70
CA THR A 77 6.79 -5.75 4.38
C THR A 77 6.59 -5.59 2.87
N PHE A 78 5.56 -4.86 2.51
CA PHE A 78 5.41 -4.37 1.15
C PHE A 78 6.07 -3.01 0.99
N GLY A 79 6.75 -2.81 -0.15
CA GLY A 79 7.15 -1.50 -0.64
C GLY A 79 6.32 -1.15 -1.85
N GLU A 80 5.78 0.05 -1.88
CA GLU A 80 4.86 0.49 -2.92
C GLU A 80 5.32 1.81 -3.53
N ALA A 81 5.23 1.91 -4.85
CA ALA A 81 5.39 3.15 -5.58
C ALA A 81 4.35 3.25 -6.69
N SER A 82 3.68 4.38 -6.76
CA SER A 82 2.68 4.68 -7.79
C SER A 82 2.67 6.18 -8.06
N PRO A 83 2.06 6.66 -9.15
CA PRO A 83 1.95 8.09 -9.43
C PRO A 83 1.28 8.90 -8.30
N ALA A 84 0.50 8.24 -7.43
CA ALA A 84 -0.15 8.86 -6.29
C ALA A 84 0.81 9.15 -5.12
N ASN A 85 1.89 8.38 -4.99
CA ASN A 85 2.83 8.46 -3.88
C ASN A 85 4.30 8.53 -4.29
N ASN A 86 4.59 8.62 -5.59
CA ASN A 86 5.95 8.73 -6.13
C ASN A 86 5.97 9.64 -7.36
N LYS A 87 6.70 10.74 -7.26
CA LYS A 87 6.85 11.72 -8.34
C LYS A 87 8.11 11.50 -9.17
N ASN A 88 9.02 10.65 -8.72
CA ASN A 88 10.25 10.39 -9.45
C ASN A 88 10.05 9.36 -10.58
N GLN A 89 11.06 9.27 -11.46
CA GLN A 89 11.00 8.40 -12.65
C GLN A 89 11.38 6.94 -12.36
N TYR A 90 11.67 6.57 -11.09
CA TYR A 90 12.23 5.29 -10.71
C TYR A 90 11.34 4.55 -9.70
N PRO A 91 10.13 4.10 -10.10
CA PRO A 91 9.19 3.48 -9.16
C PRO A 91 9.74 2.18 -8.53
N TRP A 92 10.48 1.38 -9.28
CA TRP A 92 11.08 0.14 -8.78
C TRP A 92 12.07 0.39 -7.64
N ALA A 93 12.98 1.34 -7.83
CA ALA A 93 13.95 1.71 -6.80
C ALA A 93 13.26 2.31 -5.57
N MET A 94 12.20 3.09 -5.75
CA MET A 94 11.44 3.67 -4.63
C MET A 94 10.67 2.62 -3.84
N ALA A 95 10.05 1.65 -4.51
CA ALA A 95 9.35 0.56 -3.84
C ALA A 95 10.32 -0.29 -3.01
N GLU A 96 11.47 -0.64 -3.59
CA GLU A 96 12.52 -1.39 -2.89
C GLU A 96 13.08 -0.61 -1.68
N LYS A 97 13.43 0.65 -1.87
CA LYS A 97 13.97 1.53 -0.85
C LYS A 97 13.01 1.64 0.35
N ARG A 98 11.74 1.92 0.10
CA ARG A 98 10.70 1.99 1.13
C ARG A 98 10.52 0.69 1.90
N ALA A 99 10.54 -0.44 1.18
CA ALA A 99 10.44 -1.75 1.83
C ALA A 99 11.61 -2.01 2.76
N LYS A 100 12.84 -1.80 2.29
CA LYS A 100 14.06 -2.00 3.09
C LYS A 100 14.08 -1.11 4.32
N ASP A 101 13.80 0.18 4.17
CA ASP A 101 13.76 1.13 5.28
C ASP A 101 12.75 0.73 6.35
N ARG A 102 11.57 0.31 5.93
CA ARG A 102 10.51 -0.15 6.83
C ARG A 102 10.90 -1.44 7.56
N ILE A 103 11.57 -2.37 6.89
CA ILE A 103 12.10 -3.59 7.51
C ILE A 103 13.13 -3.25 8.59
N ILE A 104 14.09 -2.38 8.29
CA ILE A 104 15.09 -1.94 9.25
C ILE A 104 14.40 -1.39 10.50
N LEU A 105 13.46 -0.47 10.34
CA LEU A 105 12.73 0.13 11.46
C LEU A 105 11.90 -0.89 12.25
N LYS A 106 11.31 -1.89 11.59
CA LYS A 106 10.58 -2.99 12.25
C LYS A 106 11.52 -3.88 13.06
N LEU A 107 12.63 -4.32 12.48
CA LEU A 107 13.65 -5.13 13.17
C LEU A 107 14.21 -4.41 14.40
N LEU A 108 14.31 -3.08 14.34
CA LEU A 108 14.78 -2.23 15.45
C LEU A 108 13.63 -1.80 16.40
N LYS A 109 12.39 -2.27 16.18
CA LYS A 109 11.20 -1.95 17.00
C LYS A 109 10.92 -0.45 17.11
N SER A 110 11.28 0.31 16.08
CA SER A 110 11.15 1.78 16.04
C SER A 110 10.13 2.26 15.01
N HIS A 111 9.58 1.34 14.20
CA HIS A 111 8.51 1.65 13.27
C HIS A 111 7.27 2.20 14.00
N GLY A 112 6.68 3.26 13.46
CA GLY A 112 5.56 3.98 14.09
C GLY A 112 6.00 5.20 14.90
N ALA A 113 7.19 5.21 15.51
CA ALA A 113 7.79 6.40 16.11
C ALA A 113 8.73 7.12 15.13
N ILE A 114 9.39 6.33 14.28
CA ILE A 114 10.31 6.81 13.24
C ILE A 114 9.85 6.25 11.89
N TYR A 115 9.90 7.07 10.86
CA TYR A 115 9.62 6.75 9.46
C TYR A 115 10.82 7.12 8.59
N SER A 116 11.00 6.47 7.45
CA SER A 116 11.98 6.91 6.47
C SER A 116 11.55 8.23 5.81
N GLU A 117 12.52 9.04 5.41
CA GLU A 117 12.27 10.26 4.64
C GLU A 117 11.45 9.99 3.37
N ASP A 118 11.66 8.84 2.73
CA ASP A 118 10.99 8.46 1.50
C ASP A 118 9.53 8.02 1.68
N GLU A 119 9.14 7.70 2.90
CA GLU A 119 7.73 7.48 3.24
C GLU A 119 6.96 8.80 3.44
N LEU A 120 7.67 9.87 3.75
CA LEU A 120 7.08 11.17 4.13
C LEU A 120 7.19 12.23 3.05
N SER A 121 8.20 12.15 2.19
CA SER A 121 8.51 13.20 1.21
C SER A 121 7.46 13.38 0.11
N GLU A 122 6.54 12.43 -0.04
CA GLU A 122 5.59 12.41 -1.14
C GLU A 122 4.12 12.31 -0.70
N ALA A 123 3.86 12.15 0.59
CA ALA A 123 2.51 12.23 1.12
C ALA A 123 2.03 13.69 1.13
N PRO A 124 0.88 14.02 0.53
CA PRO A 124 0.29 15.33 0.78
C PRO A 124 0.04 15.44 2.28
N MET A 125 0.55 16.52 2.90
CA MET A 125 0.34 16.83 4.31
C MET A 125 -1.16 16.93 4.59
N ARG A 126 -1.80 15.83 4.92
CA ARG A 126 -3.14 15.80 5.48
C ARG A 126 -3.11 15.07 6.80
N GLY A 127 -3.44 15.85 7.82
CA GLY A 127 -3.43 15.42 9.19
C GLY A 127 -4.22 14.15 9.49
N LYS A 128 -3.75 13.48 10.51
CA LYS A 128 -4.17 12.28 11.22
C LYS A 128 -3.61 10.97 10.67
N ALA A 129 -2.48 10.58 11.23
CA ALA A 129 -2.08 9.19 11.26
C ALA A 129 -3.10 8.39 12.07
N THR A 130 -3.72 7.44 11.42
CA THR A 130 -4.47 6.36 12.09
C THR A 130 -3.53 5.16 12.18
N PRO A 131 -3.49 4.43 13.30
CA PRO A 131 -2.63 3.27 13.46
C PRO A 131 -3.01 2.19 12.47
N GLU A 132 -1.99 1.62 11.89
CA GLU A 132 -1.85 0.33 11.24
C GLU A 132 -3.12 -0.52 11.21
N ALA A 133 -3.76 -0.57 10.05
CA ALA A 133 -4.58 -1.69 9.65
C ALA A 133 -3.93 -2.30 8.42
N ALA A 134 -3.65 -3.60 8.50
CA ALA A 134 -3.22 -4.43 7.39
C ALA A 134 -4.08 -4.17 6.12
N PRO A 135 -3.54 -4.37 4.91
CA PRO A 135 -4.19 -3.96 3.68
C PRO A 135 -5.49 -4.74 3.46
N ARG A 136 -6.59 -4.15 3.88
CA ARG A 136 -7.92 -4.45 3.35
C ARG A 136 -8.18 -3.43 2.25
N GLN A 137 -7.44 -3.55 1.16
CA GLN A 137 -7.62 -2.72 -0.01
C GLN A 137 -8.32 -3.52 -1.09
N SER A 138 -9.60 -3.48 -1.13
CA SER A 138 -10.30 -3.56 -2.41
C SER A 138 -11.64 -2.83 -2.37
N SER A 139 -12.38 -2.91 -1.26
CA SER A 139 -13.73 -2.37 -1.22
C SER A 139 -13.84 -0.86 -0.91
N ASN A 140 -12.88 -0.25 -0.17
CA ASN A 140 -13.00 1.15 0.23
C ASN A 140 -12.39 2.16 -0.75
N ALA A 141 -11.37 1.78 -1.52
CA ALA A 141 -10.84 2.63 -2.59
C ALA A 141 -11.85 2.77 -3.74
N LEU A 142 -12.54 1.69 -4.07
CA LEU A 142 -13.62 1.66 -5.04
C LEU A 142 -14.76 2.63 -4.68
N LYS A 143 -15.17 2.64 -3.42
CA LYS A 143 -16.28 3.51 -2.92
C LYS A 143 -15.91 4.99 -2.85
N LYS A 144 -14.64 5.35 -2.76
CA LYS A 144 -14.18 6.73 -2.59
C LYS A 144 -14.14 7.54 -3.88
N ASN A 145 -13.96 6.88 -5.01
CA ASN A 145 -13.83 7.54 -6.32
C ASN A 145 -15.15 7.64 -7.10
N SER A 146 -16.19 6.87 -6.71
CA SER A 146 -17.55 6.96 -7.25
C SER A 146 -18.58 6.61 -6.17
N PRO A 147 -18.79 7.50 -5.19
CA PRO A 147 -19.57 7.18 -4.00
C PRO A 147 -21.03 6.80 -4.29
N ASP A 148 -21.57 7.21 -5.43
CA ASP A 148 -22.99 7.03 -5.75
C ASP A 148 -23.28 5.93 -6.80
N LEU A 149 -22.32 5.59 -7.63
CA LEU A 149 -22.55 4.70 -8.78
C LEU A 149 -22.33 3.23 -8.43
N TRP A 150 -21.25 2.91 -7.72
CA TRP A 150 -20.94 1.54 -7.35
C TRP A 150 -22.00 0.89 -6.45
N PRO A 151 -22.46 1.51 -5.34
CA PRO A 151 -23.49 0.93 -4.50
C PRO A 151 -24.82 0.70 -5.24
N LYS A 152 -25.15 1.58 -6.19
CA LYS A 152 -26.36 1.42 -7.02
C LYS A 152 -26.24 0.23 -7.96
N LEU A 153 -25.09 0.09 -8.64
CA LEU A 153 -24.83 -1.05 -9.52
C LEU A 153 -24.79 -2.36 -8.71
N GLU A 154 -24.09 -2.40 -7.60
CA GLU A 154 -24.00 -3.58 -6.74
C GLU A 154 -25.39 -4.01 -6.25
N THR A 155 -26.23 -3.06 -5.84
CA THR A 155 -27.61 -3.34 -5.41
C THR A 155 -28.45 -3.87 -6.56
N ALA A 156 -28.37 -3.27 -7.75
CA ALA A 156 -29.10 -3.70 -8.92
C ALA A 156 -28.71 -5.11 -9.37
N VAL A 157 -27.41 -5.40 -9.43
CA VAL A 157 -26.88 -6.73 -9.80
C VAL A 157 -27.31 -7.80 -8.79
N ARG A 158 -27.19 -7.54 -7.49
CA ARG A 158 -27.60 -8.50 -6.45
C ARG A 158 -29.11 -8.74 -6.44
N SER A 159 -29.90 -7.78 -6.88
CA SER A 159 -31.38 -7.88 -6.93
C SER A 159 -31.91 -8.34 -8.29
N ALA A 160 -31.06 -8.53 -9.29
CA ALA A 160 -31.46 -9.02 -10.61
C ALA A 160 -32.23 -10.36 -10.50
N PRO A 161 -33.46 -10.46 -11.04
CA PRO A 161 -34.27 -11.65 -10.84
C PRO A 161 -33.84 -12.84 -11.70
N ASP A 162 -33.24 -12.58 -12.86
CA ASP A 162 -32.84 -13.57 -13.86
C ASP A 162 -31.63 -13.10 -14.66
N ILE A 163 -31.16 -13.97 -15.55
CA ILE A 163 -29.98 -13.73 -16.38
C ILE A 163 -30.22 -12.63 -17.41
N ASP A 164 -31.45 -12.50 -17.94
CA ASP A 164 -31.77 -11.48 -18.92
C ASP A 164 -31.66 -10.09 -18.31
N ALA A 165 -32.23 -9.88 -17.12
CA ALA A 165 -32.10 -8.64 -16.34
C ALA A 165 -30.61 -8.33 -16.01
N LEU A 166 -29.81 -9.36 -15.72
CA LEU A 166 -28.40 -9.20 -15.45
C LEU A 166 -27.61 -8.78 -16.71
N THR A 167 -27.97 -9.31 -17.86
CA THR A 167 -27.36 -8.96 -19.16
C THR A 167 -27.63 -7.49 -19.49
N VAL A 168 -28.85 -7.02 -19.31
CA VAL A 168 -29.21 -5.61 -19.52
C VAL A 168 -28.38 -4.69 -18.59
N LEU A 169 -28.23 -5.04 -17.31
CA LEU A 169 -27.40 -4.28 -16.37
C LEU A 169 -25.92 -4.26 -16.76
N TRP A 170 -25.43 -5.34 -17.36
CA TRP A 170 -24.07 -5.40 -17.88
C TRP A 170 -23.87 -4.42 -19.02
N GLU A 171 -24.75 -4.47 -20.03
CA GLU A 171 -24.71 -3.60 -21.20
C GLU A 171 -24.88 -2.11 -20.81
N ASP A 172 -25.86 -1.79 -19.97
CA ASP A 172 -26.12 -0.41 -19.51
C ASP A 172 -24.94 0.18 -18.72
N SER A 173 -24.17 -0.66 -18.03
CA SER A 173 -23.03 -0.19 -17.25
C SER A 173 -21.71 -0.17 -18.03
N GLU A 174 -21.65 -0.67 -19.26
CA GLU A 174 -20.40 -0.86 -20.03
C GLU A 174 -19.73 0.46 -20.40
N GLU A 175 -20.50 1.43 -20.95
CA GLU A 175 -19.97 2.73 -21.34
C GLU A 175 -19.39 3.49 -20.13
N MET A 176 -20.08 3.43 -19.01
CA MET A 176 -19.61 4.01 -17.74
C MET A 176 -18.39 3.27 -17.20
N ALA A 177 -18.41 1.94 -17.23
CA ALA A 177 -17.33 1.10 -16.73
C ALA A 177 -16.04 1.24 -17.55
N ALA A 178 -16.12 1.57 -18.83
CA ALA A 178 -14.97 1.85 -19.68
C ALA A 178 -14.12 3.04 -19.17
N THR A 179 -14.73 3.95 -18.42
CA THR A 179 -14.04 5.10 -17.81
C THR A 179 -13.42 4.79 -16.44
N TRP A 180 -13.70 3.64 -15.88
CA TRP A 180 -13.25 3.26 -14.54
C TRP A 180 -11.82 2.73 -14.51
N PRO A 181 -11.13 2.85 -13.36
CA PRO A 181 -9.86 2.16 -13.14
C PRO A 181 -10.01 0.64 -13.35
N ARG A 182 -8.97 -0.02 -13.81
CA ARG A 182 -9.00 -1.46 -14.10
C ARG A 182 -9.48 -2.31 -12.92
N THR A 183 -9.06 -1.97 -11.72
CA THR A 183 -9.50 -2.63 -10.49
C THR A 183 -11.02 -2.58 -10.27
N TRP A 184 -11.69 -1.54 -10.78
CA TRP A 184 -13.14 -1.42 -10.73
C TRP A 184 -13.82 -2.23 -11.83
N GLN A 185 -13.21 -2.29 -13.00
CA GLN A 185 -13.66 -3.14 -14.09
C GLN A 185 -13.59 -4.61 -13.69
N ASP A 186 -12.49 -5.02 -13.02
CA ASP A 186 -12.31 -6.38 -12.52
C ASP A 186 -13.33 -6.71 -11.41
N ALA A 187 -13.56 -5.78 -10.48
CA ALA A 187 -14.58 -5.95 -9.43
C ALA A 187 -16.02 -6.01 -10.00
N ARG A 188 -16.31 -5.25 -11.07
CA ARG A 188 -17.57 -5.35 -11.79
C ARG A 188 -17.72 -6.73 -12.42
N TRP A 189 -16.70 -7.22 -13.11
CA TRP A 189 -16.70 -8.55 -13.70
C TRP A 189 -16.99 -9.62 -12.65
N GLU A 190 -16.27 -9.63 -11.55
CA GLU A 190 -16.46 -10.58 -10.45
C GLU A 190 -17.88 -10.54 -9.86
N LEU A 191 -18.44 -9.34 -9.66
CA LEU A 191 -19.79 -9.16 -9.16
C LEU A 191 -20.85 -9.80 -10.07
N PHE A 192 -20.72 -9.62 -11.39
CA PHE A 192 -21.63 -10.19 -12.38
C PHE A 192 -21.44 -11.71 -12.53
N GLU A 193 -20.23 -12.19 -12.48
CA GLU A 193 -19.91 -13.62 -12.59
C GLU A 193 -20.47 -14.41 -11.40
N VAL A 194 -20.30 -13.89 -10.18
CA VAL A 194 -20.89 -14.49 -8.96
C VAL A 194 -22.41 -14.53 -9.07
N ARG A 195 -23.05 -13.43 -9.50
CA ARG A 195 -24.52 -13.39 -9.61
C ARG A 195 -25.05 -14.30 -10.70
N THR A 196 -24.35 -14.42 -11.82
CA THR A 196 -24.69 -15.37 -12.89
C THR A 196 -24.70 -16.80 -12.37
N GLY A 197 -23.65 -17.19 -11.62
CA GLY A 197 -23.56 -18.51 -11.01
C GLY A 197 -24.70 -18.80 -10.02
N GLU A 198 -25.10 -17.82 -9.19
CA GLU A 198 -26.23 -17.94 -8.28
C GLU A 198 -27.57 -18.14 -9.02
N LEU A 199 -27.79 -17.41 -10.11
CA LEU A 199 -29.03 -17.50 -10.89
C LEU A 199 -29.10 -18.83 -11.67
N GLN A 200 -27.99 -19.30 -12.22
CA GLN A 200 -27.89 -20.60 -12.88
C GLN A 200 -28.17 -21.75 -11.92
N ALA A 201 -27.61 -21.68 -10.70
CA ALA A 201 -27.84 -22.69 -9.67
C ALA A 201 -29.29 -22.74 -9.16
N ARG A 202 -30.06 -21.64 -9.30
CA ARG A 202 -31.49 -21.60 -8.96
C ARG A 202 -32.40 -22.14 -10.09
N ALA A 203 -31.90 -22.12 -11.32
CA ALA A 203 -32.66 -22.57 -12.50
C ALA A 203 -32.46 -24.07 -12.79
N ALA A 204 -31.49 -24.72 -12.13
CA ALA A 204 -31.21 -26.15 -12.24
C ALA A 204 -31.92 -26.95 -11.15
#